data_3b4dea069975bcd06f297302c3ecab79
#
_entry.id   3b4dea069975bcd06f297302c3ecab79
#
_cell.length_a   1.000
_cell.length_b   1.000
_cell.length_c   1.000
_cell.angle_alpha   90.00
_cell.angle_beta   90.00
_cell.angle_gamma   90.00
#
_symmetry.space_group_name_H-M   'P 1'
#
loop_
_entity.id
_entity.type
_entity.pdbx_description
1 polymer ?
#
loop_
_entity_poly.entity_id
_entity_poly.type
_entity_poly.pdbx_seq_one_letter_code
_entity_poly.pdbx_strand_id
1 'polypeptide(L)'
;MHKIRIILIFLAIIFLYSCGKEVEKIKLIKEPSQNKEMISAYKKGMSFLDSGDYFAASKKFLEVEVLLPQSQWAPKSVLMASYSYYLQNYYSLAIENLKRYFKTYPKDKNMAYAHYLLAMCYYEIIEGEKKDLAPLILSKKELIFIIENYPNTDYAYDARFKIDLINDILAAKEVYIGRHYIKKKKWIPALNRFKNVLNNYETTNHVEEAIHRLVEIYYILGMEEESLKYASLLGYNYNSGKWYKETYKIFNKEYKVSIPQNKNEKSKILSKIKDLF
;
A
#
# COMPACT_ATOMS: atom_id res chain seq x y z
N MET A 1 48.18 51.82 73.60
CA MET A 1 48.27 50.67 72.75
C MET A 1 47.10 49.63 72.95
N HIS A 2 46.56 49.48 74.13
CA HIS A 2 45.44 48.55 74.39
C HIS A 2 44.12 48.91 73.67
N LYS A 3 43.78 50.17 73.64
CA LYS A 3 42.50 50.69 73.02
C LYS A 3 42.49 50.49 71.51
N ILE A 4 43.65 50.63 70.84
CA ILE A 4 43.74 50.39 69.39
C ILE A 4 43.58 48.94 69.01
N ARG A 5 44.06 48.01 69.85
CA ARG A 5 43.88 46.55 69.64
C ARG A 5 42.41 46.12 69.76
N ILE A 6 41.70 46.70 70.69
CA ILE A 6 40.26 46.43 70.91
C ILE A 6 39.44 46.93 69.71
N ILE A 7 39.76 48.13 69.17
CA ILE A 7 39.08 48.68 67.97
C ILE A 7 39.35 47.78 66.74
N LEU A 8 40.58 47.26 66.56
CA LEU A 8 40.89 46.38 65.45
C LEU A 8 40.19 45.00 65.55
N ILE A 9 40.04 44.46 66.75
CA ILE A 9 39.28 43.23 66.99
C ILE A 9 37.79 43.43 66.72
N PHE A 10 37.21 44.61 67.11
CA PHE A 10 35.84 44.94 66.85
C PHE A 10 35.55 45.16 65.34
N LEU A 11 36.51 45.76 64.61
CA LEU A 11 36.43 45.94 63.16
C LEU A 11 36.53 44.53 62.42
N ALA A 12 37.38 43.64 62.92
CA ALA A 12 37.51 42.29 62.35
C ALA A 12 36.22 41.48 62.54
N ILE A 13 35.52 41.59 63.63
CA ILE A 13 34.25 40.93 63.92
C ILE A 13 33.15 41.40 63.02
N ILE A 14 33.10 42.77 62.66
CA ILE A 14 32.12 43.31 61.76
C ILE A 14 32.33 42.78 60.31
N PHE A 15 33.55 42.54 59.91
CA PHE A 15 33.81 41.89 58.58
C PHE A 15 33.40 40.41 58.50
N LEU A 16 33.23 39.72 59.61
CA LEU A 16 32.77 38.30 59.62
C LEU A 16 31.25 38.17 59.52
N TYR A 17 30.47 39.25 59.73
CA TYR A 17 29.00 39.21 59.61
C TYR A 17 28.49 39.57 58.24
N SER A 18 29.36 39.88 57.24
CA SER A 18 28.95 40.32 55.93
C SER A 18 29.13 39.24 54.84
N CYS A 19 28.64 38.03 55.06
CA CYS A 19 28.48 37.11 53.94
C CYS A 19 27.52 35.96 54.28
N GLY A 20 26.27 36.32 54.54
CA GLY A 20 25.14 35.43 54.53
C GLY A 20 24.14 35.86 53.47
N LYS A 21 24.52 35.85 52.19
CA LYS A 21 23.49 35.77 51.16
C LYS A 21 22.79 34.46 51.32
N GLU A 22 21.55 34.47 51.79
CA GLU A 22 20.66 33.31 51.60
C GLU A 22 20.68 32.99 50.14
N VAL A 23 21.28 31.84 49.81
CA VAL A 23 21.13 31.23 48.50
C VAL A 23 19.63 30.96 48.39
N GLU A 24 18.90 31.78 47.62
CA GLU A 24 17.54 31.45 47.21
C GLU A 24 17.60 30.02 46.72
N LYS A 25 17.01 29.07 47.44
CA LYS A 25 16.83 27.70 47.03
C LYS A 25 16.07 27.80 45.71
N ILE A 26 16.78 27.62 44.61
CA ILE A 26 16.18 27.45 43.27
C ILE A 26 15.08 26.43 43.49
N LYS A 27 13.83 26.88 43.46
CA LYS A 27 12.69 25.99 43.45
C LYS A 27 12.90 25.11 42.21
N LEU A 28 13.25 23.84 42.43
CA LEU A 28 13.25 22.84 41.38
C LEU A 28 11.91 22.99 40.67
N ILE A 29 11.95 23.48 39.45
CA ILE A 29 10.81 23.45 38.54
C ILE A 29 10.41 21.97 38.54
N LYS A 30 9.33 21.60 39.22
CA LYS A 30 8.73 20.29 39.12
C LYS A 30 8.19 20.21 37.70
N GLU A 31 9.00 19.76 36.74
CA GLU A 31 8.50 19.38 35.44
C GLU A 31 7.38 18.37 35.71
N PRO A 32 6.16 18.63 35.22
CA PRO A 32 5.10 17.65 35.26
C PRO A 32 5.72 16.37 34.69
N SER A 33 5.61 15.26 35.39
CA SER A 33 6.35 14.07 34.97
C SER A 33 6.05 13.83 33.50
N GLN A 34 7.04 13.81 32.62
CA GLN A 34 6.90 13.60 31.16
C GLN A 34 5.95 12.44 30.85
N ASN A 35 5.91 11.45 31.74
CA ASN A 35 4.94 10.35 31.68
C ASN A 35 3.48 10.80 31.75
N LYS A 36 3.13 11.81 32.58
CA LYS A 36 1.75 12.32 32.69
C LYS A 36 1.37 13.10 31.43
N GLU A 37 2.29 13.89 30.89
CA GLU A 37 2.07 14.65 29.65
C GLU A 37 1.93 13.70 28.46
N MET A 38 2.79 12.71 28.34
CA MET A 38 2.71 11.67 27.31
C MET A 38 1.38 10.92 27.36
N ILE A 39 0.93 10.46 28.53
CA ILE A 39 -0.38 9.79 28.71
C ILE A 39 -1.51 10.74 28.32
N SER A 40 -1.43 12.02 28.72
CA SER A 40 -2.43 13.03 28.34
C SER A 40 -2.48 13.23 26.83
N ALA A 41 -1.32 13.36 26.16
CA ALA A 41 -1.22 13.50 24.72
C ALA A 41 -1.81 12.28 24.00
N TYR A 42 -1.47 11.05 24.44
CA TYR A 42 -2.04 9.83 23.88
C TYR A 42 -3.56 9.76 24.02
N LYS A 43 -4.10 10.06 25.21
CA LYS A 43 -5.56 10.10 25.45
C LYS A 43 -6.26 11.12 24.59
N LYS A 44 -5.68 12.32 24.42
CA LYS A 44 -6.20 13.34 23.51
C LYS A 44 -6.18 12.87 22.06
N GLY A 45 -5.08 12.20 21.63
CA GLY A 45 -5.00 11.58 20.32
C GLY A 45 -6.13 10.57 20.06
N MET A 46 -6.41 9.70 21.04
CA MET A 46 -7.54 8.76 20.97
C MET A 46 -8.89 9.50 20.90
N SER A 47 -9.11 10.51 21.73
CA SER A 47 -10.35 11.29 21.71
C SER A 47 -10.58 11.98 20.34
N PHE A 48 -9.53 12.54 19.72
CA PHE A 48 -9.62 13.11 18.38
C PHE A 48 -9.88 12.05 17.32
N LEU A 49 -9.25 10.88 17.45
CA LEU A 49 -9.50 9.75 16.54
C LEU A 49 -10.97 9.33 16.58
N ASP A 50 -11.50 9.15 17.79
CA ASP A 50 -12.89 8.74 18.01
C ASP A 50 -13.92 9.80 17.54
N SER A 51 -13.55 11.07 17.58
CA SER A 51 -14.37 12.18 17.06
C SER A 51 -14.25 12.41 15.55
N GLY A 52 -13.35 11.67 14.86
CA GLY A 52 -13.11 11.85 13.42
C GLY A 52 -12.16 13.00 13.06
N ASP A 53 -11.59 13.70 14.04
CA ASP A 53 -10.54 14.70 13.80
C ASP A 53 -9.16 14.03 13.67
N TYR A 54 -8.99 13.33 12.54
CA TYR A 54 -7.80 12.53 12.29
C TYR A 54 -6.51 13.35 12.21
N PHE A 55 -6.61 14.61 11.77
CA PHE A 55 -5.45 15.48 11.70
C PHE A 55 -4.95 15.90 13.09
N ALA A 56 -5.86 16.30 13.97
CA ALA A 56 -5.51 16.59 15.36
C ALA A 56 -5.02 15.34 16.09
N ALA A 57 -5.64 14.16 15.80
CA ALA A 57 -5.20 12.88 16.33
C ALA A 57 -3.75 12.58 15.97
N SER A 58 -3.39 12.69 14.67
CA SER A 58 -2.03 12.41 14.20
C SER A 58 -0.99 13.29 14.90
N LYS A 59 -1.26 14.59 15.07
CA LYS A 59 -0.38 15.50 15.79
C LYS A 59 -0.17 15.11 17.24
N LYS A 60 -1.27 14.71 17.93
CA LYS A 60 -1.19 14.30 19.34
C LYS A 60 -0.45 12.98 19.52
N PHE A 61 -0.60 12.04 18.59
CA PHE A 61 0.18 10.82 18.63
C PHE A 61 1.67 11.07 18.36
N LEU A 62 2.05 11.95 17.45
CA LEU A 62 3.45 12.31 17.22
C LEU A 62 4.06 13.08 18.42
N GLU A 63 3.27 13.87 19.14
CA GLU A 63 3.70 14.53 20.38
C GLU A 63 4.14 13.52 21.44
N VAL A 64 3.48 12.35 21.53
CA VAL A 64 3.86 11.26 22.44
C VAL A 64 5.28 10.75 22.16
N GLU A 65 5.63 10.55 20.89
CA GLU A 65 6.97 10.12 20.50
C GLU A 65 8.03 11.17 20.86
N VAL A 66 7.73 12.46 20.67
CA VAL A 66 8.63 13.56 21.03
C VAL A 66 8.87 13.64 22.53
N LEU A 67 7.81 13.49 23.34
CA LEU A 67 7.90 13.56 24.79
C LEU A 67 8.72 12.40 25.39
N LEU A 68 8.54 11.17 24.90
CA LEU A 68 9.23 9.99 25.42
C LEU A 68 9.61 9.01 24.29
N PRO A 69 10.63 9.32 23.49
CA PRO A 69 11.02 8.55 22.30
C PRO A 69 11.51 7.14 22.60
N GLN A 70 12.03 6.91 23.81
CA GLN A 70 12.52 5.60 24.27
C GLN A 70 11.45 4.75 24.98
N SER A 71 10.22 5.24 25.09
CA SER A 71 9.14 4.52 25.72
C SER A 71 8.55 3.45 24.81
N GLN A 72 7.93 2.43 25.41
CA GLN A 72 7.14 1.44 24.66
C GLN A 72 5.90 2.05 23.97
N TRP A 73 5.52 3.30 24.30
CA TRP A 73 4.41 4.03 23.71
C TRP A 73 4.79 4.71 22.40
N ALA A 74 6.08 5.07 22.24
CA ALA A 74 6.55 5.80 21.07
C ALA A 74 6.27 5.04 19.74
N PRO A 75 6.68 3.78 19.56
CA PRO A 75 6.37 3.06 18.31
C PRO A 75 4.86 2.92 18.08
N LYS A 76 4.08 2.62 19.13
CA LYS A 76 2.63 2.51 19.02
C LYS A 76 2.00 3.84 18.58
N SER A 77 2.47 4.97 19.12
CA SER A 77 1.95 6.29 18.77
C SER A 77 2.28 6.69 17.35
N VAL A 78 3.47 6.35 16.85
CA VAL A 78 3.83 6.57 15.44
C VAL A 78 2.89 5.79 14.52
N LEU A 79 2.55 4.55 14.86
CA LEU A 79 1.58 3.76 14.09
C LEU A 79 0.17 4.36 14.14
N MET A 80 -0.27 4.84 15.31
CA MET A 80 -1.57 5.51 15.45
C MET A 80 -1.62 6.83 14.65
N ALA A 81 -0.51 7.57 14.59
CA ALA A 81 -0.41 8.75 13.74
C ALA A 81 -0.49 8.38 12.25
N SER A 82 0.20 7.32 11.83
CA SER A 82 0.13 6.82 10.45
C SER A 82 -1.27 6.37 10.07
N TYR A 83 -1.95 5.67 10.98
CA TYR A 83 -3.34 5.27 10.80
C TYR A 83 -4.28 6.47 10.69
N SER A 84 -4.07 7.51 11.52
CA SER A 84 -4.84 8.75 11.44
C SER A 84 -4.65 9.47 10.10
N TYR A 85 -3.44 9.51 9.56
CA TYR A 85 -3.18 10.01 8.20
C TYR A 85 -3.89 9.18 7.13
N TYR A 86 -3.85 7.84 7.25
CA TYR A 86 -4.55 6.93 6.34
C TYR A 86 -6.05 7.19 6.30
N LEU A 87 -6.70 7.33 7.46
CA LEU A 87 -8.14 7.60 7.57
C LEU A 87 -8.57 8.93 6.92
N GLN A 88 -7.63 9.87 6.82
CA GLN A 88 -7.86 11.17 6.18
C GLN A 88 -7.44 11.19 4.71
N ASN A 89 -7.10 10.03 4.12
CA ASN A 89 -6.58 9.87 2.76
C ASN A 89 -5.24 10.62 2.53
N TYR A 90 -4.51 10.95 3.59
CA TYR A 90 -3.17 11.54 3.50
C TYR A 90 -2.10 10.44 3.37
N TYR A 91 -2.27 9.61 2.33
CA TYR A 91 -1.45 8.41 2.12
C TYR A 91 0.05 8.70 2.03
N SER A 92 0.44 9.81 1.40
CA SER A 92 1.85 10.20 1.31
C SER A 92 2.48 10.44 2.68
N LEU A 93 1.77 11.12 3.59
CA LEU A 93 2.24 11.36 4.97
C LEU A 93 2.26 10.07 5.79
N ALA A 94 1.26 9.20 5.60
CA ALA A 94 1.25 7.88 6.24
C ALA A 94 2.45 7.04 5.79
N ILE A 95 2.75 6.98 4.49
CA ILE A 95 3.88 6.25 3.91
C ILE A 95 5.22 6.78 4.46
N GLU A 96 5.41 8.09 4.48
CA GLU A 96 6.63 8.71 5.01
C GLU A 96 6.84 8.35 6.48
N ASN A 97 5.79 8.48 7.30
CA ASN A 97 5.83 8.17 8.70
C ASN A 97 6.07 6.67 8.98
N LEU A 98 5.47 5.77 8.18
CA LEU A 98 5.71 4.32 8.26
C LEU A 98 7.14 3.95 7.86
N LYS A 99 7.70 4.56 6.81
CA LYS A 99 9.11 4.36 6.43
C LYS A 99 10.06 4.79 7.55
N ARG A 100 9.75 5.90 8.22
CA ARG A 100 10.50 6.35 9.40
C ARG A 100 10.35 5.35 10.55
N TYR A 101 9.14 4.84 10.80
CA TYR A 101 8.88 3.82 11.82
C TYR A 101 9.73 2.57 11.61
N PHE A 102 9.81 2.01 10.42
CA PHE A 102 10.66 0.83 10.14
C PHE A 102 12.12 1.07 10.44
N LYS A 103 12.61 2.28 10.16
CA LYS A 103 14.01 2.66 10.44
C LYS A 103 14.26 2.86 11.94
N THR A 104 13.31 3.45 12.66
CA THR A 104 13.49 3.83 14.06
C THR A 104 13.20 2.68 15.02
N TYR A 105 12.21 1.84 14.69
CA TYR A 105 11.71 0.76 15.56
C TYR A 105 11.74 -0.63 14.89
N PRO A 106 12.87 -1.09 14.35
CA PRO A 106 12.95 -2.30 13.50
C PRO A 106 12.59 -3.61 14.22
N LYS A 107 12.49 -3.61 15.55
CA LYS A 107 12.15 -4.78 16.38
C LYS A 107 10.79 -4.64 17.09
N ASP A 108 9.97 -3.68 16.69
CA ASP A 108 8.65 -3.52 17.30
C ASP A 108 7.72 -4.70 16.97
N LYS A 109 6.92 -5.10 17.94
CA LYS A 109 5.98 -6.23 17.80
C LYS A 109 4.86 -6.01 16.78
N ASN A 110 4.58 -4.76 16.42
CA ASN A 110 3.51 -4.38 15.50
C ASN A 110 3.98 -4.27 14.04
N MET A 111 5.13 -4.86 13.69
CA MET A 111 5.69 -4.80 12.33
C MET A 111 4.72 -5.33 11.27
N ALA A 112 4.02 -6.44 11.56
CA ALA A 112 3.03 -7.00 10.64
C ALA A 112 1.93 -5.98 10.29
N TYR A 113 1.39 -5.30 11.30
CA TYR A 113 0.41 -4.22 11.09
C TYR A 113 1.00 -3.04 10.33
N ALA A 114 2.22 -2.64 10.65
CA ALA A 114 2.87 -1.51 9.98
C ALA A 114 3.07 -1.77 8.47
N HIS A 115 3.52 -2.96 8.09
CA HIS A 115 3.63 -3.38 6.69
C HIS A 115 2.26 -3.45 6.01
N TYR A 116 1.24 -3.96 6.72
CA TYR A 116 -0.12 -4.01 6.22
C TYR A 116 -0.67 -2.60 5.95
N LEU A 117 -0.52 -1.67 6.89
CA LEU A 117 -0.95 -0.28 6.72
C LEU A 117 -0.21 0.41 5.56
N LEU A 118 1.10 0.13 5.40
CA LEU A 118 1.88 0.63 4.26
C LEU A 118 1.35 0.08 2.93
N ALA A 119 1.05 -1.22 2.89
CA ALA A 119 0.44 -1.85 1.71
C ALA A 119 -0.89 -1.21 1.35
N MET A 120 -1.75 -0.95 2.35
CA MET A 120 -3.04 -0.30 2.15
C MET A 120 -2.89 1.15 1.66
N CYS A 121 -1.92 1.91 2.20
CA CYS A 121 -1.65 3.26 1.68
C CYS A 121 -1.28 3.23 0.19
N TYR A 122 -0.44 2.28 -0.24
CA TYR A 122 -0.10 2.12 -1.66
C TYR A 122 -1.29 1.66 -2.50
N TYR A 123 -2.16 0.81 -1.95
CA TYR A 123 -3.34 0.31 -2.64
C TYR A 123 -4.34 1.43 -2.92
N GLU A 124 -4.62 2.28 -1.95
CA GLU A 124 -5.63 3.35 -2.03
C GLU A 124 -5.21 4.54 -2.90
N ILE A 125 -3.93 4.72 -3.19
CA ILE A 125 -3.46 5.80 -4.09
C ILE A 125 -3.98 5.62 -5.52
N ILE A 126 -4.45 4.42 -5.89
CA ILE A 126 -4.78 4.09 -7.27
C ILE A 126 -6.20 4.43 -7.61
N GLU A 127 -6.37 5.24 -8.63
CA GLU A 127 -7.66 5.68 -9.15
C GLU A 127 -8.10 4.92 -10.44
N GLY A 128 -7.76 3.64 -10.53
CA GLY A 128 -8.21 2.75 -11.60
C GLY A 128 -7.13 2.24 -12.56
N GLU A 129 -7.48 1.19 -13.32
CA GLU A 129 -6.60 0.40 -14.20
C GLU A 129 -5.85 1.19 -15.31
N LYS A 130 -6.37 2.38 -15.67
CA LYS A 130 -5.80 3.17 -16.77
C LYS A 130 -4.63 4.06 -16.35
N LYS A 131 -4.43 4.27 -15.05
CA LYS A 131 -3.35 5.10 -14.50
C LYS A 131 -2.05 4.31 -14.26
N ASP A 132 -1.08 4.96 -13.65
CA ASP A 132 0.15 4.30 -13.22
C ASP A 132 -0.14 3.30 -12.09
N LEU A 133 0.22 2.05 -12.29
CA LEU A 133 0.02 0.96 -11.33
C LEU A 133 1.29 0.65 -10.50
N ALA A 134 2.34 1.48 -10.59
CA ALA A 134 3.54 1.28 -9.76
C ALA A 134 3.23 1.18 -8.26
N PRO A 135 2.32 1.97 -7.67
CA PRO A 135 1.93 1.79 -6.28
C PRO A 135 1.33 0.40 -5.97
N LEU A 136 0.53 -0.21 -6.89
CA LEU A 136 0.02 -1.58 -6.68
C LEU A 136 1.13 -2.62 -6.59
N ILE A 137 2.20 -2.45 -7.36
CA ILE A 137 3.36 -3.33 -7.30
C ILE A 137 4.05 -3.20 -5.93
N LEU A 138 4.14 -1.98 -5.39
CA LEU A 138 4.65 -1.73 -4.05
C LEU A 138 3.73 -2.32 -2.98
N SER A 139 2.42 -2.13 -3.10
CA SER A 139 1.43 -2.76 -2.22
C SER A 139 1.59 -4.29 -2.20
N LYS A 140 1.60 -4.92 -3.38
CA LYS A 140 1.80 -6.37 -3.52
C LYS A 140 3.09 -6.85 -2.85
N LYS A 141 4.19 -6.10 -2.99
CA LYS A 141 5.47 -6.42 -2.35
C LYS A 141 5.36 -6.47 -0.83
N GLU A 142 4.71 -5.46 -0.22
CA GLU A 142 4.51 -5.41 1.23
C GLU A 142 3.57 -6.55 1.71
N LEU A 143 2.52 -6.87 0.93
CA LEU A 143 1.61 -7.97 1.25
C LEU A 143 2.31 -9.34 1.19
N ILE A 144 3.17 -9.57 0.18
CA ILE A 144 3.99 -10.78 0.09
C ILE A 144 4.92 -10.87 1.30
N PHE A 145 5.59 -9.78 1.67
CA PHE A 145 6.46 -9.74 2.84
C PHE A 145 5.73 -10.16 4.13
N ILE A 146 4.46 -9.73 4.29
CA ILE A 146 3.64 -10.13 5.45
C ILE A 146 3.37 -11.64 5.44
N ILE A 147 3.01 -12.20 4.30
CA ILE A 147 2.72 -13.65 4.18
C ILE A 147 3.94 -14.48 4.50
N GLU A 148 5.13 -14.04 4.07
CA GLU A 148 6.40 -14.76 4.28
C GLU A 148 6.91 -14.65 5.71
N ASN A 149 6.80 -13.47 6.34
CA ASN A 149 7.42 -13.21 7.64
C ASN A 149 6.44 -13.31 8.82
N TYR A 150 5.13 -13.17 8.58
CA TYR A 150 4.08 -13.18 9.61
C TYR A 150 2.88 -14.07 9.21
N PRO A 151 3.10 -15.33 8.78
CA PRO A 151 2.09 -16.17 8.10
C PRO A 151 0.84 -16.48 8.94
N ASN A 152 0.95 -16.44 10.27
CA ASN A 152 -0.11 -16.80 11.21
C ASN A 152 -0.87 -15.57 11.76
N THR A 153 -0.83 -14.44 11.05
CA THR A 153 -1.54 -13.22 11.44
C THR A 153 -2.78 -13.01 10.58
N ASP A 154 -3.79 -12.33 11.12
CA ASP A 154 -4.98 -11.92 10.37
C ASP A 154 -4.59 -11.06 9.15
N TYR A 155 -3.52 -10.27 9.27
CA TYR A 155 -2.96 -9.49 8.16
C TYR A 155 -2.46 -10.37 7.01
N ALA A 156 -1.86 -11.52 7.30
CA ALA A 156 -1.41 -12.46 6.27
C ALA A 156 -2.58 -13.17 5.58
N TYR A 157 -3.66 -13.44 6.30
CA TYR A 157 -4.88 -14.00 5.69
C TYR A 157 -5.53 -12.99 4.74
N ASP A 158 -5.72 -11.74 5.15
CA ASP A 158 -6.27 -10.70 4.28
C ASP A 158 -5.32 -10.35 3.11
N ALA A 159 -4.01 -10.39 3.34
CA ALA A 159 -3.01 -10.12 2.31
C ALA A 159 -3.14 -11.05 1.10
N ARG A 160 -3.50 -12.34 1.30
CA ARG A 160 -3.72 -13.28 0.19
C ARG A 160 -4.86 -12.81 -0.72
N PHE A 161 -5.99 -12.44 -0.15
CA PHE A 161 -7.14 -11.91 -0.91
C PHE A 161 -6.79 -10.60 -1.62
N LYS A 162 -6.06 -9.71 -0.97
CA LYS A 162 -5.62 -8.45 -1.58
C LYS A 162 -4.67 -8.67 -2.75
N ILE A 163 -3.77 -9.64 -2.66
CA ILE A 163 -2.87 -10.01 -3.77
C ILE A 163 -3.67 -10.50 -4.98
N ASP A 164 -4.72 -11.30 -4.78
CA ASP A 164 -5.57 -11.77 -5.87
C ASP A 164 -6.28 -10.60 -6.56
N LEU A 165 -6.83 -9.66 -5.79
CA LEU A 165 -7.43 -8.44 -6.33
C LEU A 165 -6.42 -7.59 -7.11
N ILE A 166 -5.21 -7.42 -6.56
CA ILE A 166 -4.12 -6.70 -7.23
C ILE A 166 -3.72 -7.39 -8.53
N ASN A 167 -3.59 -8.72 -8.52
CA ASN A 167 -3.27 -9.50 -9.71
C ASN A 167 -4.33 -9.32 -10.81
N ASP A 168 -5.61 -9.29 -10.44
CA ASP A 168 -6.70 -9.08 -11.39
C ASP A 168 -6.62 -7.68 -12.05
N ILE A 169 -6.35 -6.63 -11.27
CA ILE A 169 -6.16 -5.27 -11.79
C ILE A 169 -4.92 -5.19 -12.72
N LEU A 170 -3.81 -5.82 -12.33
CA LEU A 170 -2.59 -5.85 -13.14
C LEU A 170 -2.81 -6.62 -14.45
N ALA A 171 -3.51 -7.76 -14.42
CA ALA A 171 -3.88 -8.52 -15.60
C ALA A 171 -4.81 -7.73 -16.52
N ALA A 172 -5.82 -7.06 -15.96
CA ALA A 172 -6.71 -6.17 -16.71
C ALA A 172 -5.95 -5.10 -17.48
N LYS A 173 -4.92 -4.50 -16.86
CA LYS A 173 -4.04 -3.53 -17.50
C LYS A 173 -3.27 -4.12 -18.69
N GLU A 174 -2.69 -5.32 -18.52
CA GLU A 174 -1.98 -6.00 -19.59
C GLU A 174 -2.92 -6.29 -20.77
N VAL A 175 -4.13 -6.80 -20.52
CA VAL A 175 -5.15 -7.03 -21.53
C VAL A 175 -5.56 -5.72 -22.22
N TYR A 176 -5.78 -4.65 -21.46
CA TYR A 176 -6.11 -3.33 -22.02
C TYR A 176 -5.02 -2.82 -22.99
N ILE A 177 -3.74 -2.92 -22.60
CA ILE A 177 -2.60 -2.53 -23.42
C ILE A 177 -2.48 -3.46 -24.65
N GLY A 178 -2.66 -4.77 -24.46
CA GLY A 178 -2.65 -5.76 -25.53
C GLY A 178 -3.70 -5.45 -26.61
N ARG A 179 -4.94 -5.19 -26.19
CA ARG A 179 -6.03 -4.75 -27.10
C ARG A 179 -5.71 -3.44 -27.84
N HIS A 180 -5.04 -2.49 -27.17
CA HIS A 180 -4.60 -1.26 -27.81
C HIS A 180 -3.57 -1.54 -28.91
N TYR A 181 -2.60 -2.44 -28.69
CA TYR A 181 -1.63 -2.83 -29.70
C TYR A 181 -2.28 -3.58 -30.88
N ILE A 182 -3.28 -4.44 -30.64
CA ILE A 182 -4.07 -5.08 -31.71
C ILE A 182 -4.72 -4.03 -32.60
N LYS A 183 -5.41 -3.03 -32.01
CA LYS A 183 -6.04 -1.93 -32.77
C LYS A 183 -5.03 -1.15 -33.65
N LYS A 184 -3.77 -1.12 -33.22
CA LYS A 184 -2.66 -0.50 -33.96
C LYS A 184 -1.93 -1.45 -34.91
N LYS A 185 -2.41 -2.70 -35.04
CA LYS A 185 -1.77 -3.78 -35.83
C LYS A 185 -0.31 -4.06 -35.41
N LYS A 186 0.03 -3.78 -34.14
CA LYS A 186 1.33 -4.07 -33.55
C LYS A 186 1.31 -5.43 -32.86
N TRP A 187 1.48 -6.50 -33.64
CA TRP A 187 1.26 -7.87 -33.20
C TRP A 187 2.24 -8.34 -32.14
N ILE A 188 3.55 -8.11 -32.31
CA ILE A 188 4.58 -8.58 -31.36
C ILE A 188 4.43 -7.94 -29.97
N PRO A 189 4.28 -6.59 -29.84
CA PRO A 189 3.96 -6.00 -28.54
C PRO A 189 2.66 -6.54 -27.92
N ALA A 190 1.62 -6.80 -28.71
CA ALA A 190 0.38 -7.39 -28.24
C ALA A 190 0.60 -8.80 -27.68
N LEU A 191 1.31 -9.68 -28.40
CA LEU A 191 1.67 -11.02 -27.94
C LEU A 191 2.37 -10.99 -26.59
N ASN A 192 3.34 -10.09 -26.41
CA ASN A 192 4.09 -9.97 -25.17
C ASN A 192 3.16 -9.62 -23.99
N ARG A 193 2.16 -8.75 -24.20
CA ARG A 193 1.21 -8.37 -23.17
C ARG A 193 0.32 -9.55 -22.75
N PHE A 194 -0.24 -10.28 -23.71
CA PHE A 194 -1.08 -11.45 -23.41
C PHE A 194 -0.28 -12.61 -22.81
N LYS A 195 0.95 -12.85 -23.28
CA LYS A 195 1.86 -13.81 -22.63
C LYS A 195 2.18 -13.44 -21.18
N ASN A 196 2.33 -12.13 -20.90
CA ASN A 196 2.55 -11.67 -19.53
C ASN A 196 1.37 -12.03 -18.61
N VAL A 197 0.13 -11.98 -19.11
CA VAL A 197 -1.05 -12.42 -18.34
C VAL A 197 -0.95 -13.91 -17.98
N LEU A 198 -0.57 -14.75 -18.94
CA LEU A 198 -0.46 -16.19 -18.70
C LEU A 198 0.66 -16.55 -17.73
N ASN A 199 1.79 -15.83 -17.81
CA ASN A 199 2.98 -16.16 -17.02
C ASN A 199 2.93 -15.65 -15.59
N ASN A 200 2.26 -14.49 -15.34
CA ASN A 200 2.35 -13.79 -14.08
C ASN A 200 0.99 -13.61 -13.36
N TYR A 201 -0.13 -13.93 -14.06
CA TYR A 201 -1.49 -13.69 -13.55
C TYR A 201 -2.44 -14.85 -13.92
N GLU A 202 -1.93 -16.08 -13.85
CA GLU A 202 -2.62 -17.29 -14.31
C GLU A 202 -3.93 -17.62 -13.58
N THR A 203 -4.13 -17.07 -12.37
CA THR A 203 -5.34 -17.29 -11.56
C THR A 203 -6.44 -16.27 -11.81
N THR A 204 -6.20 -15.28 -12.68
CA THR A 204 -7.15 -14.18 -12.91
C THR A 204 -8.19 -14.52 -13.98
N ASN A 205 -9.32 -13.81 -13.93
CA ASN A 205 -10.40 -13.94 -14.93
C ASN A 205 -9.99 -13.45 -16.34
N HIS A 206 -8.81 -12.88 -16.48
CA HIS A 206 -8.30 -12.33 -17.75
C HIS A 206 -7.56 -13.35 -18.61
N VAL A 207 -7.26 -14.53 -18.06
CA VAL A 207 -6.49 -15.60 -18.73
C VAL A 207 -7.21 -16.12 -19.96
N GLU A 208 -8.51 -16.41 -19.87
CA GLU A 208 -9.30 -16.89 -21.02
C GLU A 208 -9.20 -15.94 -22.22
N GLU A 209 -9.38 -14.65 -21.99
CA GLU A 209 -9.25 -13.67 -23.06
C GLU A 209 -7.83 -13.58 -23.58
N ALA A 210 -6.83 -13.60 -22.71
CA ALA A 210 -5.44 -13.53 -23.14
C ALA A 210 -5.07 -14.71 -24.05
N ILE A 211 -5.49 -15.93 -23.72
CA ILE A 211 -5.28 -17.12 -24.57
C ILE A 211 -5.98 -16.93 -25.91
N HIS A 212 -7.25 -16.52 -25.92
CA HIS A 212 -7.99 -16.25 -27.15
C HIS A 212 -7.28 -15.24 -28.05
N ARG A 213 -6.79 -14.13 -27.49
CA ARG A 213 -6.05 -13.11 -28.24
C ARG A 213 -4.73 -13.63 -28.80
N LEU A 214 -4.05 -14.52 -28.10
CA LEU A 214 -2.85 -15.18 -28.62
C LEU A 214 -3.22 -16.05 -29.82
N VAL A 215 -4.31 -16.81 -29.77
CA VAL A 215 -4.82 -17.61 -30.91
C VAL A 215 -5.07 -16.71 -32.13
N GLU A 216 -5.84 -15.62 -31.95
CA GLU A 216 -6.14 -14.67 -33.04
C GLU A 216 -4.87 -14.11 -33.67
N ILE A 217 -3.91 -13.63 -32.86
CA ILE A 217 -2.70 -12.98 -33.39
C ILE A 217 -1.82 -14.01 -34.11
N TYR A 218 -1.61 -15.21 -33.57
CA TYR A 218 -0.82 -16.25 -34.22
C TYR A 218 -1.45 -16.70 -35.53
N TYR A 219 -2.78 -16.82 -35.56
CA TYR A 219 -3.51 -17.14 -36.79
C TYR A 219 -3.33 -16.07 -37.87
N ILE A 220 -3.45 -14.77 -37.50
CA ILE A 220 -3.23 -13.65 -38.41
C ILE A 220 -1.79 -13.61 -38.97
N LEU A 221 -0.81 -14.02 -38.14
CA LEU A 221 0.59 -14.10 -38.55
C LEU A 221 0.93 -15.33 -39.38
N GLY A 222 -0.03 -16.23 -39.65
CA GLY A 222 0.19 -17.49 -40.37
C GLY A 222 0.93 -18.55 -39.57
N MET A 223 1.04 -18.39 -38.25
CA MET A 223 1.68 -19.33 -37.32
C MET A 223 0.61 -20.31 -36.80
N GLU A 224 0.14 -21.18 -37.67
CA GLU A 224 -1.01 -22.06 -37.37
C GLU A 224 -0.72 -23.03 -36.20
N GLU A 225 0.49 -23.56 -36.11
CA GLU A 225 0.88 -24.52 -35.09
C GLU A 225 0.77 -23.86 -33.68
N GLU A 226 1.32 -22.67 -33.50
CA GLU A 226 1.23 -21.90 -32.26
C GLU A 226 -0.22 -21.51 -31.95
N SER A 227 -0.97 -21.12 -32.99
CA SER A 227 -2.40 -20.80 -32.84
C SER A 227 -3.19 -22.01 -32.33
N LEU A 228 -3.00 -23.19 -32.91
CA LEU A 228 -3.64 -24.45 -32.48
C LEU A 228 -3.21 -24.85 -31.06
N LYS A 229 -1.94 -24.65 -30.69
CA LYS A 229 -1.45 -24.91 -29.34
C LYS A 229 -2.21 -24.10 -28.29
N TYR A 230 -2.37 -22.79 -28.48
CA TYR A 230 -3.13 -21.95 -27.56
C TYR A 230 -4.64 -22.23 -27.62
N ALA A 231 -5.19 -22.58 -28.78
CA ALA A 231 -6.59 -22.99 -28.88
C ALA A 231 -6.87 -24.29 -28.10
N SER A 232 -5.94 -25.24 -28.17
CA SER A 232 -6.01 -26.49 -27.39
C SER A 232 -5.91 -26.23 -25.89
N LEU A 233 -5.00 -25.33 -25.47
CA LEU A 233 -4.88 -24.91 -24.08
C LEU A 233 -6.20 -24.30 -23.56
N LEU A 234 -6.83 -23.42 -24.36
CA LEU A 234 -8.12 -22.83 -24.04
C LEU A 234 -9.22 -23.87 -23.95
N GLY A 235 -9.27 -24.80 -24.91
CA GLY A 235 -10.26 -25.87 -24.93
C GLY A 235 -10.13 -26.85 -23.78
N TYR A 236 -8.91 -27.15 -23.34
CA TYR A 236 -8.66 -28.04 -22.22
C TYR A 236 -9.10 -27.45 -20.88
N ASN A 237 -8.77 -26.16 -20.63
CA ASN A 237 -9.00 -25.52 -19.34
C ASN A 237 -10.34 -24.79 -19.24
N TYR A 238 -10.92 -24.30 -20.37
CA TYR A 238 -12.04 -23.35 -20.41
C TYR A 238 -13.06 -23.72 -21.50
N ASN A 239 -13.47 -24.98 -21.59
CA ASN A 239 -14.26 -25.54 -22.68
C ASN A 239 -15.71 -25.03 -22.79
N SER A 240 -16.20 -24.24 -21.86
CA SER A 240 -17.57 -23.70 -21.87
C SER A 240 -17.62 -22.18 -21.96
N GLY A 241 -16.48 -21.49 -21.82
CA GLY A 241 -16.38 -20.04 -21.75
C GLY A 241 -16.76 -19.34 -23.06
N LYS A 242 -17.00 -18.04 -22.96
CA LYS A 242 -17.25 -17.16 -24.11
C LYS A 242 -16.07 -17.21 -25.10
N TRP A 243 -14.87 -17.10 -24.59
CA TRP A 243 -13.66 -17.02 -25.39
C TRP A 243 -13.33 -18.34 -26.09
N TYR A 244 -13.66 -19.48 -25.49
CA TYR A 244 -13.58 -20.78 -26.16
C TYR A 244 -14.46 -20.81 -27.41
N LYS A 245 -15.72 -20.37 -27.29
CA LYS A 245 -16.67 -20.34 -28.42
C LYS A 245 -16.20 -19.42 -29.54
N GLU A 246 -15.63 -18.26 -29.21
CA GLU A 246 -15.05 -17.35 -30.20
C GLU A 246 -13.80 -17.95 -30.86
N THR A 247 -12.93 -18.61 -30.10
CA THR A 247 -11.75 -19.30 -30.63
C THR A 247 -12.12 -20.43 -31.58
N TYR A 248 -13.14 -21.23 -31.23
CA TYR A 248 -13.59 -22.33 -32.07
C TYR A 248 -14.05 -21.87 -33.46
N LYS A 249 -14.64 -20.68 -33.58
CA LYS A 249 -15.07 -20.09 -34.85
C LYS A 249 -13.90 -19.71 -35.78
N ILE A 250 -12.72 -19.48 -35.26
CA ILE A 250 -11.52 -19.17 -36.07
C ILE A 250 -11.15 -20.37 -36.94
N PHE A 251 -11.21 -21.58 -36.39
CA PHE A 251 -10.82 -22.80 -37.06
C PHE A 251 -12.00 -23.51 -37.77
N ASN A 252 -13.22 -23.29 -37.31
CA ASN A 252 -14.42 -23.93 -37.84
C ASN A 252 -15.43 -22.91 -38.36
N LYS A 253 -15.31 -22.55 -39.63
CA LYS A 253 -16.17 -21.55 -40.30
C LYS A 253 -17.64 -21.97 -40.39
N GLU A 254 -17.96 -23.25 -40.23
CA GLU A 254 -19.32 -23.80 -40.27
C GLU A 254 -20.01 -23.80 -38.89
N TYR A 255 -19.27 -23.53 -37.82
CA TYR A 255 -19.81 -23.55 -36.46
C TYR A 255 -20.80 -22.41 -36.23
N LYS A 256 -22.08 -22.73 -36.28
CA LYS A 256 -23.17 -21.83 -35.89
C LYS A 256 -23.48 -22.01 -34.40
N VAL A 257 -23.09 -21.05 -33.59
CA VAL A 257 -23.54 -21.00 -32.19
C VAL A 257 -25.05 -20.87 -32.18
N SER A 258 -25.77 -21.80 -31.54
CA SER A 258 -27.20 -21.62 -31.21
C SER A 258 -27.32 -20.54 -30.13
N ILE A 259 -27.32 -19.27 -30.52
CA ILE A 259 -27.54 -18.14 -29.62
C ILE A 259 -29.05 -17.89 -29.60
N PRO A 260 -29.68 -17.66 -28.42
CA PRO A 260 -30.99 -17.06 -28.36
C PRO A 260 -30.97 -15.74 -29.13
N GLN A 261 -31.89 -15.59 -30.10
CA GLN A 261 -31.86 -14.51 -31.08
C GLN A 261 -32.06 -13.15 -30.43
N ASN A 262 -31.03 -12.40 -30.19
CA ASN A 262 -31.11 -10.95 -30.09
C ASN A 262 -30.50 -10.33 -31.36
N LYS A 263 -31.31 -9.91 -32.29
CA LYS A 263 -30.95 -9.49 -33.65
C LYS A 263 -29.97 -8.32 -33.76
N ASN A 264 -29.81 -7.53 -32.68
CA ASN A 264 -29.03 -6.29 -32.70
C ASN A 264 -27.52 -6.42 -32.46
N GLU A 265 -27.05 -7.57 -31.95
CA GLU A 265 -25.60 -7.81 -31.78
C GLU A 265 -24.95 -8.46 -32.99
N LYS A 266 -25.71 -9.17 -33.84
CA LYS A 266 -25.18 -9.88 -35.03
C LYS A 266 -24.52 -8.93 -36.04
N SER A 267 -25.06 -7.73 -36.24
CA SER A 267 -24.52 -6.78 -37.23
C SER A 267 -23.18 -6.15 -36.78
N LYS A 268 -23.03 -5.91 -35.48
CA LYS A 268 -21.80 -5.32 -34.92
C LYS A 268 -20.61 -6.29 -34.85
N ILE A 269 -20.87 -7.57 -34.67
CA ILE A 269 -19.81 -8.60 -34.61
C ILE A 269 -19.33 -8.97 -36.01
N LEU A 270 -20.24 -9.13 -36.96
CA LEU A 270 -19.91 -9.42 -38.36
C LEU A 270 -19.19 -8.26 -39.08
N SER A 271 -19.57 -7.00 -38.78
CA SER A 271 -18.81 -5.86 -39.32
C SER A 271 -17.40 -5.78 -38.72
N LYS A 272 -17.23 -6.05 -37.43
CA LYS A 272 -15.92 -6.05 -36.79
C LYS A 272 -14.98 -7.19 -37.25
N ILE A 273 -15.54 -8.33 -37.67
CA ILE A 273 -14.77 -9.45 -38.25
C ILE A 273 -14.41 -9.15 -39.71
N LYS A 274 -15.29 -8.50 -40.49
CA LYS A 274 -14.96 -8.06 -41.86
C LYS A 274 -13.90 -6.97 -41.91
N ASP A 275 -13.79 -6.14 -40.88
CA ASP A 275 -12.76 -5.11 -40.78
C ASP A 275 -11.40 -5.64 -40.30
N LEU A 276 -11.32 -6.93 -39.93
CA LEU A 276 -10.08 -7.62 -39.51
C LEU A 276 -9.47 -8.47 -40.63
N PHE A 277 -10.19 -8.71 -41.73
CA PHE A 277 -9.79 -9.38 -42.95
C PHE A 277 -9.95 -8.46 -44.16
#